data_481f438cf8fddfd9e09e284a58451d96
#
_entry.id   481f438cf8fddfd9e09e284a58451d96
#
_cell.length_a   1.000
_cell.length_b   1.000
_cell.length_c   1.000
_cell.angle_alpha   90.00
_cell.angle_beta   90.00
_cell.angle_gamma   90.00
#
_symmetry.space_group_name_H-M   'P 1'
#
loop_
_entity.id
_entity.type
_entity.pdbx_description
1 polymer ?
#
loop_
_entity_poly.entity_id
_entity_poly.type
_entity_poly.pdbx_seq_one_letter_code
_entity_poly.pdbx_strand_id
1 'polypeptide(L)'
;QNVMTVEKLQTVPGKEDWLNYAMILDNEVRFSQEEGLLGDSTETALVKYALEKGHSKEEADAAFPLLEKLPFDSVRMRMSTLHRHGDKWVLFVKGAPIKVTEALAAPYKTQIPQWLNTNREWAAEGLRVLFFAYKVFDQKPSGIQTGIESDLDFLGMTAMIDPPREEVIEAIKQCKTAGIKSVMITGDQPLTAQAIAERLQLTDKENGSVKTGAELEKLTAEQFSEEIKKIAVYARVSPEQKLNIVKTLQTNGEFVAMTGDGVNDAPSLKQADIGVAMG
;
A
#
# COMPACT_ATOMS: atom_id res chain seq x y z
N GLN A 1 13.79 -0.17 8.52
CA GLN A 1 12.61 -0.88 7.99
C GLN A 1 11.49 0.12 7.84
N ASN A 2 10.90 0.19 6.64
CA ASN A 2 9.69 0.98 6.41
C ASN A 2 8.57 0.38 7.27
N VAL A 3 7.97 1.19 8.13
CA VAL A 3 6.87 0.77 9.00
C VAL A 3 5.59 1.36 8.42
N MET A 4 4.85 0.52 7.70
CA MET A 4 3.52 0.89 7.24
C MET A 4 2.63 1.29 8.41
N THR A 5 1.77 2.28 8.24
CA THR A 5 0.85 2.79 9.28
C THR A 5 -0.56 2.90 8.75
N VAL A 6 -1.55 2.69 9.63
CA VAL A 6 -2.97 2.97 9.34
C VAL A 6 -3.23 4.44 9.53
N GLU A 7 -3.57 5.13 8.44
CA GLU A 7 -3.83 6.59 8.40
C GLU A 7 -5.32 6.91 8.54
N LYS A 8 -6.16 6.10 7.90
CA LYS A 8 -7.61 6.29 7.89
C LYS A 8 -8.33 4.98 8.15
N LEU A 9 -9.47 5.11 8.81
CA LEU A 9 -10.34 3.98 9.07
C LEU A 9 -11.80 4.45 8.95
N GLN A 10 -12.62 3.61 8.32
CA GLN A 10 -14.06 3.76 8.32
C GLN A 10 -14.69 2.42 8.69
N THR A 11 -15.59 2.43 9.66
CA THR A 11 -16.30 1.23 10.12
C THR A 11 -17.81 1.39 10.02
N VAL A 12 -18.51 0.29 9.95
CA VAL A 12 -19.95 0.26 10.12
C VAL A 12 -20.27 0.55 11.59
N PRO A 13 -21.16 1.50 11.90
CA PRO A 13 -21.47 1.85 13.29
C PRO A 13 -21.82 0.63 14.16
N GLY A 14 -21.17 0.52 15.31
CA GLY A 14 -21.33 -0.60 16.25
C GLY A 14 -20.55 -1.86 15.88
N LYS A 15 -19.64 -1.79 14.89
CA LYS A 15 -18.78 -2.90 14.48
C LYS A 15 -17.28 -2.62 14.71
N GLU A 16 -16.95 -1.62 15.50
CA GLU A 16 -15.58 -1.16 15.74
C GLU A 16 -14.70 -2.29 16.32
N ASP A 17 -15.18 -2.98 17.35
CA ASP A 17 -14.46 -4.10 17.96
C ASP A 17 -14.27 -5.27 17.00
N TRP A 18 -15.31 -5.58 16.20
CA TRP A 18 -15.24 -6.64 15.21
C TRP A 18 -14.22 -6.34 14.12
N LEU A 19 -14.09 -5.08 13.69
CA LEU A 19 -13.08 -4.67 12.75
C LEU A 19 -11.67 -4.81 13.35
N ASN A 20 -11.47 -4.42 14.62
CA ASN A 20 -10.22 -4.61 15.32
C ASN A 20 -9.87 -6.10 15.48
N TYR A 21 -10.85 -6.96 15.82
CA TYR A 21 -10.63 -8.40 15.83
C TYR A 21 -10.24 -8.94 14.44
N ALA A 22 -10.91 -8.50 13.37
CA ALA A 22 -10.54 -8.90 12.03
C ALA A 22 -9.09 -8.51 11.69
N MET A 23 -8.64 -7.32 12.10
CA MET A 23 -7.25 -6.88 11.89
C MET A 23 -6.24 -7.73 12.68
N ILE A 24 -6.57 -8.16 13.91
CA ILE A 24 -5.69 -8.98 14.77
C ILE A 24 -5.67 -10.44 14.34
N LEU A 25 -6.79 -10.98 13.85
CA LEU A 25 -6.99 -12.42 13.66
C LEU A 25 -6.80 -12.87 12.22
N ASP A 26 -7.19 -12.05 11.24
CA ASP A 26 -7.10 -12.38 9.82
C ASP A 26 -5.77 -11.93 9.23
N ASN A 27 -4.67 -12.59 9.65
CA ASN A 27 -3.31 -12.29 9.20
C ASN A 27 -2.35 -13.48 9.40
N GLU A 28 -1.09 -13.30 8.97
CA GLU A 28 0.01 -14.23 9.15
C GLU A 28 1.10 -13.71 10.09
N VAL A 29 0.80 -12.65 10.84
CA VAL A 29 1.74 -12.01 11.78
C VAL A 29 2.06 -12.94 12.94
N ARG A 30 3.35 -13.04 13.25
CA ARG A 30 3.89 -13.76 14.43
C ARG A 30 4.39 -12.78 15.46
N PHE A 31 4.22 -13.13 16.72
CA PHE A 31 4.78 -12.37 17.83
C PHE A 31 6.09 -13.00 18.27
N SER A 32 7.15 -12.22 18.28
CA SER A 32 8.45 -12.59 18.85
C SER A 32 8.71 -11.73 20.08
N GLN A 33 9.25 -12.34 21.14
CA GLN A 33 9.63 -11.58 22.34
C GLN A 33 10.84 -10.65 22.10
N GLU A 34 11.70 -10.99 21.14
CA GLU A 34 12.92 -10.22 20.84
C GLU A 34 12.69 -9.19 19.73
N GLU A 35 11.94 -9.52 18.71
CA GLU A 35 11.79 -8.71 17.49
C GLU A 35 10.40 -8.05 17.33
N GLY A 36 9.46 -8.34 18.24
CA GLY A 36 8.10 -7.80 18.18
C GLY A 36 7.22 -8.48 17.13
N LEU A 37 6.53 -7.71 16.32
CA LEU A 37 5.64 -8.21 15.26
C LEU A 37 6.44 -8.57 14.01
N LEU A 38 6.35 -9.82 13.57
CA LEU A 38 7.01 -10.34 12.38
C LEU A 38 5.97 -10.74 11.33
N GLY A 39 6.10 -10.22 10.12
CA GLY A 39 5.18 -10.51 9.02
C GLY A 39 5.24 -9.46 7.91
N ASP A 40 4.31 -9.54 6.97
CA ASP A 40 4.13 -8.52 5.94
C ASP A 40 3.84 -7.14 6.57
N SER A 41 4.39 -6.09 5.99
CA SER A 41 4.28 -4.71 6.53
C SER A 41 2.83 -4.23 6.63
N THR A 42 1.97 -4.62 5.70
CA THR A 42 0.53 -4.33 5.71
C THR A 42 -0.17 -4.99 6.90
N GLU A 43 0.12 -6.26 7.13
CA GLU A 43 -0.50 -7.03 8.21
C GLU A 43 0.00 -6.58 9.59
N THR A 44 1.31 -6.33 9.72
CA THR A 44 1.88 -5.82 10.98
C THR A 44 1.33 -4.44 11.33
N ALA A 45 1.07 -3.56 10.34
CA ALA A 45 0.43 -2.27 10.54
C ALA A 45 -0.99 -2.39 11.09
N LEU A 46 -1.78 -3.32 10.55
CA LEU A 46 -3.16 -3.57 10.99
C LEU A 46 -3.20 -4.08 12.44
N VAL A 47 -2.37 -5.07 12.74
CA VAL A 47 -2.25 -5.64 14.09
C VAL A 47 -1.81 -4.56 15.08
N LYS A 48 -0.75 -3.81 14.76
CA LYS A 48 -0.25 -2.72 15.60
C LYS A 48 -1.33 -1.69 15.90
N TYR A 49 -2.06 -1.26 14.88
CA TYR A 49 -3.17 -0.30 15.06
C TYR A 49 -4.23 -0.81 16.04
N ALA A 50 -4.67 -2.07 15.92
CA ALA A 50 -5.68 -2.63 16.80
C ALA A 50 -5.17 -2.79 18.24
N LEU A 51 -3.89 -3.15 18.43
CA LEU A 51 -3.24 -3.18 19.75
C LEU A 51 -3.19 -1.78 20.39
N GLU A 52 -2.87 -0.74 19.63
CA GLU A 52 -2.87 0.66 20.10
C GLU A 52 -4.28 1.17 20.48
N LYS A 53 -5.33 0.54 19.95
CA LYS A 53 -6.74 0.80 20.35
C LYS A 53 -7.18 0.05 21.60
N GLY A 54 -6.27 -0.69 22.24
CA GLY A 54 -6.49 -1.38 23.50
C GLY A 54 -6.96 -2.83 23.36
N HIS A 55 -6.95 -3.39 22.14
CA HIS A 55 -7.20 -4.81 21.95
C HIS A 55 -5.90 -5.61 22.22
N SER A 56 -6.06 -6.85 22.69
CA SER A 56 -4.94 -7.76 22.94
C SER A 56 -5.04 -8.97 22.01
N LYS A 57 -3.88 -9.43 21.53
CA LYS A 57 -3.81 -10.63 20.69
C LYS A 57 -4.25 -11.86 21.49
N GLU A 58 -3.83 -11.96 22.74
CA GLU A 58 -4.15 -13.06 23.64
C GLU A 58 -5.65 -13.13 23.89
N GLU A 59 -6.29 -11.98 24.15
CA GLU A 59 -7.75 -11.92 24.36
C GLU A 59 -8.50 -12.24 23.06
N ALA A 60 -8.02 -11.76 21.92
CA ALA A 60 -8.60 -12.04 20.62
C ALA A 60 -8.53 -13.54 20.30
N ASP A 61 -7.36 -14.18 20.47
CA ASP A 61 -7.17 -15.62 20.25
C ASP A 61 -8.00 -16.47 21.21
N ALA A 62 -8.17 -16.04 22.47
CA ALA A 62 -9.02 -16.72 23.43
C ALA A 62 -10.51 -16.62 23.08
N ALA A 63 -10.96 -15.44 22.63
CA ALA A 63 -12.36 -15.21 22.24
C ALA A 63 -12.71 -15.84 20.90
N PHE A 64 -11.72 -15.94 19.99
CA PHE A 64 -11.87 -16.45 18.64
C PHE A 64 -10.74 -17.44 18.28
N PRO A 65 -10.70 -18.64 18.88
CA PRO A 65 -9.72 -19.66 18.52
C PRO A 65 -9.74 -19.96 17.02
N LEU A 66 -8.57 -19.87 16.38
CA LEU A 66 -8.39 -20.16 14.95
C LEU A 66 -8.64 -21.64 14.65
N LEU A 67 -9.44 -21.94 13.65
CA LEU A 67 -9.70 -23.28 13.15
C LEU A 67 -9.00 -23.56 11.83
N GLU A 68 -9.21 -22.67 10.87
CA GLU A 68 -8.69 -22.84 9.50
C GLU A 68 -8.33 -21.46 8.92
N LYS A 69 -7.40 -21.47 7.97
CA LYS A 69 -6.93 -20.29 7.26
C LYS A 69 -6.90 -20.55 5.76
N LEU A 70 -7.37 -19.61 4.98
CA LEU A 70 -7.20 -19.53 3.54
C LEU A 70 -6.29 -18.33 3.23
N PRO A 71 -4.99 -18.56 2.98
CA PRO A 71 -4.01 -17.49 2.79
C PRO A 71 -4.39 -16.55 1.64
N PHE A 72 -3.73 -15.39 1.59
CA PHE A 72 -3.91 -14.46 0.48
C PHE A 72 -3.55 -15.13 -0.85
N ASP A 73 -4.41 -14.93 -1.83
CA ASP A 73 -4.21 -15.38 -3.20
C ASP A 73 -4.39 -14.21 -4.17
N SER A 74 -3.44 -14.03 -5.10
CA SER A 74 -3.40 -12.88 -6.01
C SER A 74 -4.53 -12.86 -7.06
N VAL A 75 -5.15 -14.00 -7.36
CA VAL A 75 -6.31 -14.09 -8.26
C VAL A 75 -7.59 -13.74 -7.51
N ARG A 76 -7.73 -14.31 -6.32
CA ARG A 76 -8.84 -14.05 -5.40
C ARG A 76 -8.75 -12.68 -4.74
N MET A 77 -7.54 -12.16 -4.55
CA MET A 77 -7.20 -10.89 -3.89
C MET A 77 -7.83 -10.75 -2.50
N ARG A 78 -7.94 -11.85 -1.76
CA ARG A 78 -8.51 -11.94 -0.42
C ARG A 78 -7.75 -12.95 0.41
N MET A 79 -7.81 -12.77 1.72
CA MET A 79 -7.44 -13.73 2.75
C MET A 79 -8.63 -13.95 3.66
N SER A 80 -8.72 -15.12 4.28
CA SER A 80 -9.81 -15.43 5.20
C SER A 80 -9.35 -16.36 6.30
N THR A 81 -9.90 -16.16 7.49
CA THR A 81 -9.67 -17.02 8.65
C THR A 81 -10.99 -17.41 9.29
N LEU A 82 -11.12 -18.70 9.61
CA LEU A 82 -12.30 -19.27 10.27
C LEU A 82 -11.98 -19.51 11.75
N HIS A 83 -12.82 -19.00 12.60
CA HIS A 83 -12.66 -19.03 14.05
C HIS A 83 -13.88 -19.63 14.73
N ARG A 84 -13.70 -20.13 15.96
CA ARG A 84 -14.80 -20.44 16.86
C ARG A 84 -15.09 -19.22 17.75
N HIS A 85 -16.36 -18.89 17.98
CA HIS A 85 -16.77 -17.86 18.93
C HIS A 85 -18.00 -18.31 19.71
N GLY A 86 -17.78 -18.76 20.92
CA GLY A 86 -18.82 -19.42 21.72
C GLY A 86 -19.37 -20.66 21.02
N ASP A 87 -20.67 -20.68 20.75
CA ASP A 87 -21.36 -21.77 20.08
C ASP A 87 -21.43 -21.59 18.55
N LYS A 88 -20.85 -20.49 18.02
CA LYS A 88 -20.88 -20.14 16.61
C LYS A 88 -19.51 -20.20 15.95
N TRP A 89 -19.48 -20.05 14.64
CA TRP A 89 -18.26 -19.96 13.82
C TRP A 89 -18.25 -18.64 13.11
N VAL A 90 -17.11 -18.00 13.07
CA VAL A 90 -16.92 -16.68 12.46
C VAL A 90 -15.84 -16.76 11.40
N LEU A 91 -16.19 -16.38 10.20
CA LEU A 91 -15.24 -16.16 9.11
C LEU A 91 -14.91 -14.66 9.06
N PHE A 92 -13.66 -14.31 9.21
CA PHE A 92 -13.15 -12.97 8.85
C PHE A 92 -12.55 -13.02 7.46
N VAL A 93 -12.74 -11.95 6.71
CA VAL A 93 -12.24 -11.80 5.34
C VAL A 93 -11.66 -10.40 5.18
N LYS A 94 -10.42 -10.29 4.68
CA LYS A 94 -9.84 -9.02 4.24
C LYS A 94 -9.33 -9.12 2.81
N GLY A 95 -9.33 -8.00 2.09
CA GLY A 95 -8.81 -8.01 0.74
C GLY A 95 -9.02 -6.73 -0.04
N ALA A 96 -8.77 -6.83 -1.34
CA ALA A 96 -8.96 -5.73 -2.27
C ALA A 96 -10.43 -5.26 -2.27
N PRO A 97 -10.68 -3.93 -2.26
CA PRO A 97 -12.02 -3.36 -2.16
C PRO A 97 -13.05 -3.99 -3.10
N ILE A 98 -12.74 -4.09 -4.39
CA ILE A 98 -13.65 -4.69 -5.39
C ILE A 98 -13.95 -6.15 -5.05
N LYS A 99 -12.93 -6.92 -4.65
CA LYS A 99 -13.10 -8.35 -4.38
C LYS A 99 -13.91 -8.66 -3.13
N VAL A 100 -13.76 -7.84 -2.11
CA VAL A 100 -14.61 -7.95 -0.92
C VAL A 100 -16.04 -7.53 -1.23
N THR A 101 -16.25 -6.43 -1.99
CA THR A 101 -17.61 -5.98 -2.33
C THR A 101 -18.39 -6.95 -3.22
N GLU A 102 -17.72 -7.73 -4.07
CA GLU A 102 -18.33 -8.82 -4.86
C GLU A 102 -18.94 -9.91 -3.97
N ALA A 103 -18.41 -10.10 -2.76
CA ALA A 103 -18.79 -11.13 -1.81
C ALA A 103 -19.81 -10.68 -0.75
N LEU A 104 -20.17 -9.38 -0.71
CA LEU A 104 -21.09 -8.85 0.28
C LEU A 104 -22.55 -9.28 0.05
N ALA A 105 -23.26 -9.46 1.15
CA ALA A 105 -24.70 -9.77 1.16
C ALA A 105 -25.55 -8.66 0.53
N ALA A 106 -26.73 -9.03 0.06
CA ALA A 106 -27.64 -8.14 -0.68
C ALA A 106 -27.96 -6.81 0.03
N PRO A 107 -28.13 -6.73 1.36
CA PRO A 107 -28.43 -5.47 2.04
C PRO A 107 -27.36 -4.38 1.86
N TYR A 108 -26.12 -4.76 1.59
CA TYR A 108 -25.01 -3.81 1.44
C TYR A 108 -24.87 -3.22 0.03
N LYS A 109 -25.55 -3.79 -0.98
CA LYS A 109 -25.39 -3.41 -2.40
C LYS A 109 -25.62 -1.93 -2.68
N THR A 110 -26.53 -1.29 -1.97
CA THR A 110 -26.84 0.13 -2.12
C THR A 110 -25.71 1.04 -1.59
N GLN A 111 -24.90 0.56 -0.65
CA GLN A 111 -23.81 1.31 -0.02
C GLN A 111 -22.46 1.10 -0.72
N ILE A 112 -22.30 0.02 -1.48
CA ILE A 112 -21.05 -0.30 -2.21
C ILE A 112 -20.54 0.88 -3.04
N PRO A 113 -21.35 1.61 -3.83
CA PRO A 113 -20.85 2.74 -4.62
C PRO A 113 -20.20 3.83 -3.76
N GLN A 114 -20.74 4.11 -2.57
CA GLN A 114 -20.19 5.08 -1.64
C GLN A 114 -18.82 4.62 -1.12
N TRP A 115 -18.70 3.37 -0.66
CA TRP A 115 -17.44 2.83 -0.15
C TRP A 115 -16.36 2.76 -1.24
N LEU A 116 -16.73 2.39 -2.46
CA LEU A 116 -15.79 2.39 -3.60
C LEU A 116 -15.40 3.82 -4.01
N ASN A 117 -16.26 4.82 -3.78
CA ASN A 117 -15.88 6.22 -3.97
C ASN A 117 -14.84 6.65 -2.94
N THR A 118 -15.09 6.39 -1.65
CA THR A 118 -14.12 6.66 -0.57
C THR A 118 -12.80 5.93 -0.82
N ASN A 119 -12.84 4.67 -1.29
CA ASN A 119 -11.63 3.96 -1.70
C ASN A 119 -10.86 4.72 -2.80
N ARG A 120 -11.55 5.25 -3.82
CA ARG A 120 -10.89 6.03 -4.89
C ARG A 120 -10.26 7.32 -4.36
N GLU A 121 -10.96 8.02 -3.46
CA GLU A 121 -10.44 9.23 -2.81
C GLU A 121 -9.17 8.92 -1.99
N TRP A 122 -9.20 7.90 -1.15
CA TRP A 122 -8.04 7.50 -0.35
C TRP A 122 -6.88 6.96 -1.20
N ALA A 123 -7.19 6.19 -2.25
CA ALA A 123 -6.18 5.72 -3.20
C ALA A 123 -5.53 6.89 -3.98
N ALA A 124 -6.29 7.95 -4.28
CA ALA A 124 -5.76 9.16 -4.91
C ALA A 124 -4.78 9.93 -4.00
N GLU A 125 -4.89 9.75 -2.67
CA GLU A 125 -3.93 10.28 -1.70
C GLU A 125 -2.68 9.37 -1.53
N GLY A 126 -2.56 8.31 -2.33
CA GLY A 126 -1.45 7.36 -2.26
C GLY A 126 -1.62 6.28 -1.18
N LEU A 127 -2.81 6.13 -0.62
CA LEU A 127 -3.05 5.17 0.45
C LEU A 127 -3.41 3.79 -0.13
N ARG A 128 -2.89 2.73 0.49
CA ARG A 128 -3.32 1.36 0.24
C ARG A 128 -4.59 1.09 1.04
N VAL A 129 -5.67 0.75 0.36
CA VAL A 129 -6.96 0.49 1.00
C VAL A 129 -7.25 -1.00 1.06
N LEU A 130 -7.67 -1.49 2.23
CA LEU A 130 -8.21 -2.82 2.43
C LEU A 130 -9.62 -2.74 2.99
N PHE A 131 -10.47 -3.65 2.50
CA PHE A 131 -11.83 -3.87 3.00
C PHE A 131 -11.87 -5.10 3.87
N PHE A 132 -12.75 -5.05 4.89
CA PHE A 132 -12.97 -6.10 5.86
C PHE A 132 -14.44 -6.50 5.89
N ALA A 133 -14.68 -7.79 5.97
CA ALA A 133 -16.00 -8.37 6.08
C ALA A 133 -15.96 -9.60 6.99
N TYR A 134 -17.12 -10.07 7.41
CA TYR A 134 -17.23 -11.27 8.22
C TYR A 134 -18.52 -12.02 7.90
N LYS A 135 -18.60 -13.25 8.38
CA LYS A 135 -19.84 -14.04 8.36
C LYS A 135 -19.91 -14.92 9.59
N VAL A 136 -21.10 -14.97 10.19
CA VAL A 136 -21.37 -15.86 11.34
C VAL A 136 -22.16 -17.07 10.85
N PHE A 137 -21.75 -18.25 11.29
CA PHE A 137 -22.43 -19.52 11.00
C PHE A 137 -22.95 -20.12 12.30
N ASP A 138 -24.19 -20.59 12.28
CA ASP A 138 -24.79 -21.31 13.41
C ASP A 138 -24.34 -22.78 13.49
N GLN A 139 -23.79 -23.31 12.40
CA GLN A 139 -23.22 -24.65 12.32
C GLN A 139 -21.79 -24.59 11.73
N LYS A 140 -20.92 -25.50 12.17
CA LYS A 140 -19.55 -25.55 11.65
C LYS A 140 -19.57 -25.79 10.15
N PRO A 141 -18.95 -24.87 9.36
CA PRO A 141 -18.74 -25.11 7.93
C PRO A 141 -17.92 -26.38 7.68
N SER A 142 -18.13 -27.04 6.54
CA SER A 142 -17.39 -28.26 6.17
C SER A 142 -15.90 -28.04 5.92
N GLY A 143 -15.47 -26.78 5.85
CA GLY A 143 -14.09 -26.34 5.67
C GLY A 143 -14.03 -24.93 5.08
N ILE A 144 -12.84 -24.30 5.18
CA ILE A 144 -12.60 -23.00 4.58
C ILE A 144 -12.23 -23.19 3.10
N GLN A 145 -13.18 -22.94 2.23
CA GLN A 145 -13.00 -22.96 0.78
C GLN A 145 -13.58 -21.68 0.18
N THR A 146 -13.22 -21.37 -1.05
CA THR A 146 -13.68 -20.15 -1.71
C THR A 146 -15.20 -19.97 -1.71
N GLY A 147 -15.97 -21.04 -1.66
CA GLY A 147 -17.44 -21.00 -1.64
C GLY A 147 -18.07 -20.44 -0.37
N ILE A 148 -17.36 -20.43 0.77
CA ILE A 148 -17.91 -19.84 2.02
C ILE A 148 -17.74 -18.32 2.09
N GLU A 149 -16.92 -17.73 1.24
CA GLU A 149 -16.70 -16.30 1.13
C GLU A 149 -17.80 -15.60 0.31
N SER A 150 -19.04 -15.83 0.66
CA SER A 150 -20.21 -15.23 0.01
C SER A 150 -21.23 -14.79 1.06
N ASP A 151 -22.06 -13.82 0.71
CA ASP A 151 -23.06 -13.22 1.60
C ASP A 151 -22.41 -12.73 2.91
N LEU A 152 -21.32 -11.99 2.77
CA LEU A 152 -20.58 -11.44 3.89
C LEU A 152 -21.22 -10.14 4.40
N ASP A 153 -21.10 -9.92 5.71
CA ASP A 153 -21.41 -8.65 6.35
C ASP A 153 -20.19 -7.73 6.32
N PHE A 154 -20.39 -6.48 5.90
CA PHE A 154 -19.30 -5.51 5.86
C PHE A 154 -18.92 -5.02 7.25
N LEU A 155 -17.65 -4.95 7.56
CA LEU A 155 -17.11 -4.39 8.81
C LEU A 155 -16.63 -2.96 8.64
N GLY A 156 -15.89 -2.72 7.58
CA GLY A 156 -15.25 -1.44 7.35
C GLY A 156 -14.08 -1.52 6.39
N MET A 157 -13.33 -0.45 6.35
CA MET A 157 -12.14 -0.33 5.52
C MET A 157 -11.04 0.46 6.22
N THR A 158 -9.81 0.12 5.93
CA THR A 158 -8.62 0.85 6.38
C THR A 158 -7.86 1.37 5.19
N ALA A 159 -7.19 2.51 5.40
CA ALA A 159 -6.23 3.04 4.45
C ALA A 159 -4.87 3.18 5.13
N MET A 160 -3.85 2.64 4.51
CA MET A 160 -2.51 2.55 5.04
C MET A 160 -1.53 3.23 4.11
N ILE A 161 -0.43 3.72 4.67
CA ILE A 161 0.69 4.25 3.91
C ILE A 161 1.98 3.65 4.40
N ASP A 162 2.92 3.52 3.48
CA ASP A 162 4.33 3.36 3.77
C ASP A 162 4.92 4.79 3.83
N PRO A 163 5.06 5.38 5.04
CA PRO A 163 5.52 6.76 5.12
C PRO A 163 6.97 6.83 4.66
N PRO A 164 7.35 7.86 3.89
CA PRO A 164 8.75 8.11 3.63
C PRO A 164 9.50 8.27 4.94
N ARG A 165 10.74 7.78 4.99
CA ARG A 165 11.59 7.94 6.17
C ARG A 165 11.81 9.43 6.45
N GLU A 166 11.72 9.84 7.70
CA GLU A 166 11.91 11.25 8.08
C GLU A 166 13.28 11.79 7.66
N GLU A 167 14.32 10.94 7.71
CA GLU A 167 15.66 11.29 7.29
C GLU A 167 15.73 11.71 5.82
N VAL A 168 14.85 11.17 4.96
CA VAL A 168 14.81 11.48 3.53
C VAL A 168 14.35 12.91 3.28
N ILE A 169 13.42 13.43 4.08
CA ILE A 169 12.96 14.82 3.98
C ILE A 169 14.13 15.78 4.26
N GLU A 170 14.89 15.47 5.31
CA GLU A 170 16.05 16.30 5.65
C GLU A 170 17.18 16.19 4.61
N ALA A 171 17.43 14.97 4.09
CA ALA A 171 18.40 14.75 3.01
C ALA A 171 18.03 15.51 1.74
N ILE A 172 16.74 15.55 1.37
CA ILE A 172 16.26 16.33 0.21
C ILE A 172 16.46 17.83 0.42
N LYS A 173 16.21 18.36 1.63
CA LYS A 173 16.49 19.75 1.95
C LYS A 173 17.98 20.08 1.82
N GLN A 174 18.85 19.20 2.31
CA GLN A 174 20.28 19.36 2.18
C GLN A 174 20.72 19.35 0.71
N CYS A 175 20.20 18.44 -0.11
CA CYS A 175 20.42 18.43 -1.56
C CYS A 175 20.00 19.75 -2.19
N LYS A 176 18.80 20.25 -1.88
CA LYS A 176 18.28 21.53 -2.40
C LYS A 176 19.18 22.70 -2.01
N THR A 177 19.66 22.73 -0.77
CA THR A 177 20.59 23.78 -0.28
C THR A 177 21.95 23.72 -1.00
N ALA A 178 22.40 22.51 -1.33
CA ALA A 178 23.62 22.30 -2.11
C ALA A 178 23.46 22.52 -3.63
N GLY A 179 22.26 22.94 -4.08
CA GLY A 179 21.97 23.13 -5.51
C GLY A 179 21.75 21.81 -6.28
N ILE A 180 21.57 20.69 -5.59
CA ILE A 180 21.30 19.38 -6.18
C ILE A 180 19.79 19.21 -6.33
N LYS A 181 19.34 18.97 -7.57
CA LYS A 181 17.95 18.67 -7.86
C LYS A 181 17.66 17.20 -7.58
N SER A 182 16.81 16.91 -6.59
CA SER A 182 16.31 15.57 -6.33
C SER A 182 15.11 15.25 -7.22
N VAL A 183 15.07 14.03 -7.79
CA VAL A 183 14.03 13.57 -8.70
C VAL A 183 13.60 12.17 -8.27
N MET A 184 12.30 11.91 -8.26
CA MET A 184 11.76 10.58 -7.95
C MET A 184 11.43 9.82 -9.23
N ILE A 185 11.89 8.56 -9.33
CA ILE A 185 11.59 7.66 -10.44
C ILE A 185 10.98 6.39 -9.85
N THR A 186 9.73 6.08 -10.20
CA THR A 186 9.00 4.96 -9.61
C THR A 186 8.17 4.18 -10.63
N GLY A 187 7.90 2.92 -10.33
CA GLY A 187 6.89 2.09 -11.01
C GLY A 187 5.46 2.34 -10.55
N ASP A 188 5.26 3.11 -9.48
CA ASP A 188 3.95 3.39 -8.88
C ASP A 188 3.04 4.21 -9.78
N GLN A 189 1.75 4.23 -9.41
CA GLN A 189 0.76 5.06 -10.08
C GLN A 189 1.06 6.55 -9.89
N PRO A 190 0.71 7.42 -10.87
CA PRO A 190 1.03 8.85 -10.83
C PRO A 190 0.50 9.56 -9.57
N LEU A 191 -0.72 9.27 -9.15
CA LEU A 191 -1.33 9.88 -7.96
C LEU A 191 -0.58 9.48 -6.67
N THR A 192 -0.21 8.22 -6.55
CA THR A 192 0.61 7.72 -5.43
C THR A 192 1.98 8.40 -5.42
N ALA A 193 2.63 8.43 -6.58
CA ALA A 193 3.93 9.05 -6.74
C ALA A 193 3.90 10.56 -6.41
N GLN A 194 2.85 11.26 -6.84
CA GLN A 194 2.65 12.67 -6.52
C GLN A 194 2.48 12.89 -5.01
N ALA A 195 1.62 12.11 -4.35
CA ALA A 195 1.38 12.22 -2.92
C ALA A 195 2.67 11.99 -2.09
N ILE A 196 3.49 11.01 -2.49
CA ILE A 196 4.79 10.75 -1.87
C ILE A 196 5.76 11.92 -2.12
N ALA A 197 5.82 12.44 -3.33
CA ALA A 197 6.70 13.54 -3.68
C ALA A 197 6.35 14.84 -2.95
N GLU A 198 5.06 15.13 -2.75
CA GLU A 198 4.58 16.26 -1.96
C GLU A 198 4.99 16.10 -0.48
N ARG A 199 4.83 14.91 0.11
CA ARG A 199 5.27 14.63 1.49
C ARG A 199 6.78 14.77 1.65
N LEU A 200 7.55 14.35 0.64
CA LEU A 200 9.01 14.50 0.60
C LEU A 200 9.48 15.92 0.26
N GLN A 201 8.57 16.86 -0.03
CA GLN A 201 8.88 18.22 -0.46
C GLN A 201 9.73 18.28 -1.75
N LEU A 202 9.63 17.23 -2.60
CA LEU A 202 10.23 17.21 -3.93
C LEU A 202 9.47 18.08 -4.92
N THR A 203 8.14 18.17 -4.75
CA THR A 203 7.24 19.03 -5.50
C THR A 203 6.49 19.94 -4.54
N ASP A 204 6.19 21.15 -4.97
CA ASP A 204 5.15 21.98 -4.38
C ASP A 204 4.00 22.12 -5.41
N LYS A 205 2.86 22.65 -5.00
CA LYS A 205 1.68 22.80 -5.87
C LYS A 205 1.93 23.64 -7.13
N GLU A 206 3.04 24.39 -7.16
CA GLU A 206 3.40 25.32 -8.22
C GLU A 206 4.61 24.85 -9.03
N ASN A 207 5.48 24.02 -8.45
CA ASN A 207 6.75 23.63 -9.05
C ASN A 207 6.96 22.11 -9.02
N GLY A 208 7.32 21.56 -10.16
CA GLY A 208 7.66 20.16 -10.34
C GLY A 208 6.51 19.33 -10.94
N SER A 209 6.64 18.99 -12.19
CA SER A 209 5.65 18.17 -12.90
C SER A 209 5.83 16.69 -12.60
N VAL A 210 4.71 15.97 -12.55
CA VAL A 210 4.66 14.51 -12.60
C VAL A 210 4.45 14.09 -14.05
N LYS A 211 5.26 13.17 -14.55
CA LYS A 211 5.10 12.59 -15.90
C LYS A 211 5.11 11.07 -15.84
N THR A 212 4.25 10.46 -16.63
CA THR A 212 4.22 9.01 -16.79
C THR A 212 5.12 8.54 -17.92
N GLY A 213 5.56 7.26 -17.87
CA GLY A 213 6.29 6.66 -18.97
C GLY A 213 5.56 6.79 -20.32
N ALA A 214 4.23 6.60 -20.33
CA ALA A 214 3.40 6.75 -21.53
C ALA A 214 3.32 8.21 -22.06
N GLU A 215 3.46 9.21 -21.20
CA GLU A 215 3.55 10.61 -21.62
C GLU A 215 4.92 10.93 -22.17
N LEU A 216 5.99 10.36 -21.61
CA LEU A 216 7.34 10.52 -22.11
C LEU A 216 7.53 9.94 -23.52
N GLU A 217 6.90 8.81 -23.83
CA GLU A 217 6.93 8.18 -25.16
C GLU A 217 6.32 9.04 -26.28
N LYS A 218 5.48 10.00 -25.93
CA LYS A 218 4.85 10.91 -26.89
C LYS A 218 5.71 12.13 -27.24
N LEU A 219 6.79 12.36 -26.49
CA LEU A 219 7.68 13.49 -26.69
C LEU A 219 8.74 13.16 -27.75
N THR A 220 9.08 14.13 -28.58
CA THR A 220 10.31 14.02 -29.37
C THR A 220 11.54 14.13 -28.50
N ALA A 221 12.71 13.73 -29.02
CA ALA A 221 13.96 13.82 -28.26
C ALA A 221 14.26 15.25 -27.81
N GLU A 222 13.99 16.24 -28.64
CA GLU A 222 14.16 17.66 -28.35
C GLU A 222 13.19 18.10 -27.21
N GLN A 223 11.90 17.77 -27.36
CA GLN A 223 10.89 18.08 -26.34
C GLN A 223 11.23 17.43 -24.99
N PHE A 224 11.67 16.17 -25.02
CA PHE A 224 12.05 15.47 -23.80
C PHE A 224 13.29 16.12 -23.15
N SER A 225 14.27 16.52 -23.93
CA SER A 225 15.48 17.22 -23.46
C SER A 225 15.15 18.56 -22.79
N GLU A 226 14.14 19.28 -23.29
CA GLU A 226 13.68 20.56 -22.67
C GLU A 226 12.85 20.32 -21.41
N GLU A 227 11.91 19.36 -21.44
CA GLU A 227 11.01 19.10 -20.31
C GLU A 227 11.66 18.42 -19.14
N ILE A 228 12.67 17.57 -19.35
CA ILE A 228 13.34 16.78 -18.31
C ILE A 228 13.85 17.65 -17.14
N LYS A 229 14.22 18.90 -17.41
CA LYS A 229 14.69 19.84 -16.40
C LYS A 229 13.57 20.31 -15.46
N LYS A 230 12.31 20.17 -15.85
CA LYS A 230 11.13 20.62 -15.07
C LYS A 230 10.43 19.47 -14.34
N ILE A 231 10.71 18.24 -14.73
CA ILE A 231 10.10 17.06 -14.14
C ILE A 231 10.74 16.77 -12.79
N ALA A 232 9.93 16.56 -11.77
CA ALA A 232 10.38 16.15 -10.44
C ALA A 232 10.00 14.69 -10.14
N VAL A 233 8.98 14.15 -10.83
CA VAL A 233 8.50 12.79 -10.61
C VAL A 233 8.24 12.08 -11.93
N TYR A 234 8.84 10.91 -12.08
CA TYR A 234 8.58 9.99 -13.17
C TYR A 234 7.84 8.77 -12.61
N ALA A 235 6.58 8.59 -13.02
CA ALA A 235 5.70 7.54 -12.56
C ALA A 235 5.44 6.47 -13.65
N ARG A 236 5.24 5.22 -13.27
CA ARG A 236 5.02 4.10 -14.21
C ARG A 236 6.04 4.04 -15.34
N VAL A 237 7.30 4.19 -15.00
CA VAL A 237 8.40 4.09 -15.96
C VAL A 237 9.01 2.69 -15.96
N SER A 238 9.33 2.21 -17.16
CA SER A 238 10.04 0.95 -17.35
C SER A 238 11.53 1.10 -17.04
N PRO A 239 12.28 -0.02 -16.83
CA PRO A 239 13.73 0.02 -16.67
C PRO A 239 14.45 0.71 -17.83
N GLU A 240 13.97 0.52 -19.06
CA GLU A 240 14.54 1.16 -20.26
C GLU A 240 14.32 2.68 -20.25
N GLN A 241 13.12 3.12 -19.84
CA GLN A 241 12.82 4.54 -19.68
C GLN A 241 13.66 5.18 -18.58
N LYS A 242 13.90 4.49 -17.44
CA LYS A 242 14.83 4.96 -16.40
C LYS A 242 16.23 5.21 -16.96
N LEU A 243 16.74 4.26 -17.76
CA LEU A 243 18.04 4.40 -18.40
C LEU A 243 18.06 5.60 -19.36
N ASN A 244 16.99 5.82 -20.12
CA ASN A 244 16.89 6.94 -21.06
C ASN A 244 16.85 8.29 -20.33
N ILE A 245 16.16 8.38 -19.18
CA ILE A 245 16.15 9.59 -18.34
C ILE A 245 17.57 9.94 -17.92
N VAL A 246 18.34 8.97 -17.40
CA VAL A 246 19.75 9.21 -16.99
C VAL A 246 20.59 9.71 -18.15
N LYS A 247 20.52 9.01 -19.31
CA LYS A 247 21.28 9.41 -20.51
C LYS A 247 20.93 10.81 -21.00
N THR A 248 19.66 11.17 -21.00
CA THR A 248 19.21 12.49 -21.45
C THR A 248 19.68 13.59 -20.52
N LEU A 249 19.65 13.37 -19.20
CA LEU A 249 20.20 14.31 -18.22
C LEU A 249 21.71 14.52 -18.46
N GLN A 250 22.47 13.44 -18.64
CA GLN A 250 23.91 13.51 -18.94
C GLN A 250 24.20 14.24 -20.27
N THR A 251 23.40 13.97 -21.31
CA THR A 251 23.51 14.67 -22.60
C THR A 251 23.23 16.17 -22.46
N ASN A 252 22.36 16.55 -21.52
CA ASN A 252 22.09 17.94 -21.18
C ASN A 252 23.18 18.60 -20.29
N GLY A 253 24.27 17.87 -20.01
CA GLY A 253 25.38 18.37 -19.19
C GLY A 253 25.19 18.26 -17.70
N GLU A 254 24.16 17.53 -17.25
CA GLU A 254 23.91 17.30 -15.82
C GLU A 254 24.81 16.15 -15.32
N PHE A 255 25.32 16.28 -14.09
CA PHE A 255 26.02 15.21 -13.39
C PHE A 255 25.00 14.42 -12.57
N VAL A 256 24.81 13.14 -12.87
CA VAL A 256 23.71 12.34 -12.37
C VAL A 256 24.19 11.34 -11.33
N ALA A 257 23.67 11.47 -10.09
CA ALA A 257 23.72 10.43 -9.08
C ALA A 257 22.37 9.67 -9.05
N MET A 258 22.40 8.35 -9.04
CA MET A 258 21.21 7.52 -8.98
C MET A 258 21.29 6.53 -7.83
N THR A 259 20.20 6.41 -7.08
CA THR A 259 20.03 5.36 -6.05
C THR A 259 18.93 4.38 -6.49
N GLY A 260 19.05 3.12 -6.16
CA GLY A 260 18.06 2.09 -6.47
C GLY A 260 18.31 0.80 -5.68
N ASP A 261 17.24 0.04 -5.42
CA ASP A 261 17.26 -1.21 -4.66
C ASP A 261 16.89 -2.43 -5.50
N GLY A 262 16.42 -2.21 -6.71
CA GLY A 262 15.92 -3.26 -7.61
C GLY A 262 16.94 -3.76 -8.60
N VAL A 263 16.88 -5.06 -8.94
CA VAL A 263 17.64 -5.66 -10.05
C VAL A 263 17.33 -4.93 -11.37
N ASN A 264 16.12 -4.39 -11.50
CA ASN A 264 15.68 -3.63 -12.68
C ASN A 264 16.35 -2.26 -12.82
N ASP A 265 16.97 -1.74 -11.77
CA ASP A 265 17.66 -0.45 -11.77
C ASP A 265 19.13 -0.55 -12.15
N ALA A 266 19.69 -1.76 -12.17
CA ALA A 266 21.11 -2.00 -12.42
C ALA A 266 21.66 -1.33 -13.71
N PRO A 267 20.97 -1.35 -14.87
CA PRO A 267 21.45 -0.65 -16.06
C PRO A 267 21.55 0.86 -15.87
N SER A 268 20.58 1.46 -15.19
CA SER A 268 20.52 2.90 -14.95
C SER A 268 21.53 3.34 -13.88
N LEU A 269 21.71 2.52 -12.82
CA LEU A 269 22.75 2.73 -11.80
C LEU A 269 24.15 2.69 -12.41
N LYS A 270 24.38 1.76 -13.34
CA LYS A 270 25.68 1.66 -14.04
C LYS A 270 25.90 2.82 -15.00
N GLN A 271 24.85 3.39 -15.58
CA GLN A 271 24.92 4.51 -16.52
C GLN A 271 25.18 5.83 -15.81
N ALA A 272 24.64 6.03 -14.63
CA ALA A 272 24.80 7.26 -13.85
C ALA A 272 26.28 7.54 -13.53
N ASP A 273 26.64 8.80 -13.34
CA ASP A 273 28.00 9.20 -12.95
C ASP A 273 28.32 8.68 -11.54
N ILE A 274 27.32 8.62 -10.67
CA ILE A 274 27.39 7.93 -9.38
C ILE A 274 26.17 7.01 -9.25
N GLY A 275 26.40 5.69 -9.20
CA GLY A 275 25.37 4.69 -8.91
C GLY A 275 25.51 4.19 -7.48
N VAL A 276 24.43 4.24 -6.70
CA VAL A 276 24.35 3.74 -5.31
C VAL A 276 23.30 2.65 -5.23
N ALA A 277 23.74 1.40 -5.02
CA ALA A 277 22.84 0.31 -4.73
C ALA A 277 22.42 0.36 -3.27
N MET A 278 21.11 0.35 -3.03
CA MET A 278 20.50 0.26 -1.69
C MET A 278 20.30 -1.22 -1.37
N GLY A 279 20.81 -1.67 -0.23
CA GLY A 279 20.70 -3.05 0.26
C GLY A 279 19.72 -3.23 1.39
#